data_3da19fc99b67ed79834565265dbc8106
#
_entry.id   3da19fc99b67ed79834565265dbc8106
#
_cell.length_a   1.000
_cell.length_b   1.000
_cell.length_c   1.000
_cell.angle_alpha   90.00
_cell.angle_beta   90.00
_cell.angle_gamma   90.00
#
_symmetry.space_group_name_H-M   'P 1'
#
loop_
_entity.id
_entity.type
_entity.pdbx_description
1 polymer ?
#
loop_
_entity_poly.entity_id
_entity_poly.type
_entity_poly.pdbx_seq_one_letter_code
_entity_poly.pdbx_strand_id
1 'polypeptide(L)'
;TPDEIAKELNMPVDRVREIQKIAQDPVSLETPIGEEEDSHLGDFIEDDHTTTPSDSVAATMLKEQLMGVLDTLTPREEKVLRLRYGIDDGKPRTLEEVGKEFNVTRERIRQIEAKALRKLRHPSRSKKLKDFLD
;
A
#
# COMPACT_ATOMS: atom_id res chain seq x y z
N THR A 1 32.56 -9.78 22.33
CA THR A 1 31.57 -8.78 21.96
C THR A 1 31.59 -8.53 20.44
N PRO A 2 30.49 -8.02 19.83
CA PRO A 2 30.50 -7.66 18.39
C PRO A 2 31.58 -6.64 18.04
N ASP A 3 31.94 -5.76 18.97
CA ASP A 3 33.00 -4.75 18.81
C ASP A 3 34.41 -5.36 18.77
N GLU A 4 34.68 -6.39 19.56
CA GLU A 4 35.94 -7.12 19.56
C GLU A 4 36.12 -7.91 18.26
N ILE A 5 35.04 -8.58 17.81
CA ILE A 5 35.06 -9.32 16.53
C ILE A 5 35.29 -8.35 15.36
N ALA A 6 34.65 -7.16 15.38
CA ALA A 6 34.79 -6.14 14.36
C ALA A 6 36.24 -5.64 14.25
N LYS A 7 36.93 -5.45 15.38
CA LYS A 7 38.35 -5.07 15.43
C LYS A 7 39.29 -6.15 14.90
N GLU A 8 39.04 -7.39 15.29
CA GLU A 8 39.88 -8.54 14.88
C GLU A 8 39.72 -8.81 13.37
N LEU A 9 38.52 -8.71 12.85
CA LEU A 9 38.21 -8.93 11.43
C LEU A 9 38.40 -7.69 10.54
N ASN A 10 38.73 -6.53 11.12
CA ASN A 10 38.86 -5.25 10.43
C ASN A 10 37.57 -4.90 9.60
N MET A 11 36.40 -5.09 10.23
CA MET A 11 35.09 -4.88 9.63
C MET A 11 34.29 -3.85 10.44
N PRO A 12 33.33 -3.15 9.83
CA PRO A 12 32.37 -2.31 10.58
C PRO A 12 31.54 -3.16 11.56
N VAL A 13 31.29 -2.65 12.77
CA VAL A 13 30.51 -3.35 13.82
C VAL A 13 29.11 -3.72 13.33
N ASP A 14 28.47 -2.85 12.56
CA ASP A 14 27.14 -3.10 12.02
C ASP A 14 27.11 -4.31 11.07
N ARG A 15 28.17 -4.50 10.31
CA ARG A 15 28.31 -5.67 9.43
C ARG A 15 28.46 -6.97 10.24
N VAL A 16 29.17 -6.93 11.35
CA VAL A 16 29.30 -8.09 12.27
C VAL A 16 27.93 -8.44 12.86
N ARG A 17 27.17 -7.45 13.33
CA ARG A 17 25.81 -7.67 13.84
C ARG A 17 24.86 -8.25 12.79
N GLU A 18 24.94 -7.75 11.57
CA GLU A 18 24.15 -8.27 10.46
C GLU A 18 24.46 -9.74 10.17
N ILE A 19 25.75 -10.10 10.12
CA ILE A 19 26.21 -11.49 9.91
C ILE A 19 25.77 -12.39 11.06
N GLN A 20 25.87 -11.94 12.31
CA GLN A 20 25.41 -12.70 13.47
C GLN A 20 23.90 -12.93 13.44
N LYS A 21 23.13 -11.94 12.96
CA LYS A 21 21.67 -12.08 12.81
C LYS A 21 21.29 -13.10 11.72
N ILE A 22 22.05 -13.13 10.62
CA ILE A 22 21.82 -14.10 9.52
C ILE A 22 22.25 -15.52 9.93
N ALA A 23 23.25 -15.66 10.80
CA ALA A 23 23.77 -16.94 11.26
C ALA A 23 22.91 -17.64 12.31
N GLN A 24 21.83 -17.01 12.77
CA GLN A 24 20.90 -17.63 13.71
C GLN A 24 20.10 -18.72 13.01
N ASP A 25 20.04 -19.90 13.62
CA ASP A 25 19.20 -20.99 13.14
C ASP A 25 17.70 -20.62 13.28
N PRO A 26 16.87 -20.97 12.30
CA PRO A 26 15.44 -20.75 12.41
C PRO A 26 14.82 -21.57 13.54
N VAL A 27 13.92 -20.98 14.29
CA VAL A 27 13.16 -21.64 15.35
C VAL A 27 11.88 -22.22 14.77
N SER A 28 11.51 -23.44 15.17
CA SER A 28 10.23 -24.05 14.75
C SER A 28 9.03 -23.33 15.37
N LEU A 29 8.00 -23.12 14.59
CA LEU A 29 6.71 -22.59 15.08
C LEU A 29 5.97 -23.57 15.98
N GLU A 30 6.26 -24.87 15.86
CA GLU A 30 5.75 -25.96 16.72
C GLU A 30 6.46 -26.05 18.09
N THR A 31 7.38 -25.13 18.38
CA THR A 31 8.08 -25.13 19.68
C THR A 31 7.08 -24.85 20.80
N PRO A 32 6.89 -25.76 21.77
CA PRO A 32 5.96 -25.58 22.88
C PRO A 32 6.38 -24.39 23.77
N ILE A 33 5.42 -23.63 24.24
CA ILE A 33 5.63 -22.49 25.15
C ILE A 33 4.89 -22.77 26.45
N GLY A 34 5.62 -22.74 27.57
CA GLY A 34 5.09 -22.99 28.90
C GLY A 34 5.22 -24.45 29.32
N GLU A 35 4.56 -24.80 30.44
CA GLU A 35 4.56 -26.16 31.01
C GLU A 35 3.40 -27.02 30.48
N GLU A 36 2.43 -26.42 29.78
CA GLU A 36 1.31 -27.08 29.14
C GLU A 36 1.60 -27.30 27.65
N GLU A 37 1.43 -28.57 27.17
CA GLU A 37 1.80 -28.96 25.79
C GLU A 37 0.86 -28.38 24.70
N ASP A 38 -0.17 -27.61 25.10
CA ASP A 38 -1.23 -27.11 24.19
C ASP A 38 -0.91 -25.79 23.50
N SER A 39 0.19 -25.08 23.89
CA SER A 39 0.54 -23.77 23.33
C SER A 39 1.86 -23.82 22.56
N HIS A 40 1.85 -23.37 21.32
CA HIS A 40 3.02 -23.33 20.44
C HIS A 40 3.42 -21.90 20.11
N LEU A 41 4.68 -21.69 19.71
CA LEU A 41 5.21 -20.37 19.33
C LEU A 41 4.37 -19.73 18.21
N GLY A 42 3.88 -20.53 17.26
CA GLY A 42 3.04 -20.09 16.17
C GLY A 42 1.73 -19.41 16.58
N ASP A 43 1.17 -19.80 17.74
CA ASP A 43 -0.12 -19.26 18.24
C ASP A 43 -0.02 -17.79 18.69
N PHE A 44 1.21 -17.31 18.96
CA PHE A 44 1.48 -15.95 19.41
C PHE A 44 1.95 -15.01 18.29
N ILE A 45 2.09 -15.52 17.06
CA ILE A 45 2.52 -14.72 15.90
C ILE A 45 1.26 -14.26 15.18
N GLU A 46 1.03 -12.94 15.18
CA GLU A 46 -0.08 -12.32 14.48
C GLU A 46 0.17 -12.28 12.96
N ASP A 47 -0.89 -12.45 12.18
CA ASP A 47 -0.85 -12.31 10.73
C ASP A 47 -1.13 -10.85 10.34
N ASP A 48 -0.08 -10.08 10.09
CA ASP A 48 -0.15 -8.68 9.65
C ASP A 48 -0.50 -8.52 8.16
N HIS A 49 -0.55 -9.62 7.40
CA HIS A 49 -0.77 -9.58 5.96
C HIS A 49 -2.24 -9.79 5.57
N THR A 50 -2.99 -10.51 6.39
CA THR A 50 -4.41 -10.75 6.13
C THR A 50 -5.24 -9.60 6.68
N THR A 51 -5.96 -8.92 5.79
CA THR A 51 -6.86 -7.83 6.16
C THR A 51 -8.02 -8.33 7.03
N THR A 52 -8.36 -7.61 8.07
CA THR A 52 -9.51 -7.96 8.89
C THR A 52 -10.82 -7.83 8.09
N PRO A 53 -11.89 -8.57 8.45
CA PRO A 53 -13.19 -8.41 7.79
C PRO A 53 -13.71 -6.97 7.81
N SER A 54 -13.48 -6.23 8.91
CA SER A 54 -13.85 -4.82 9.04
C SER A 54 -13.11 -3.94 8.04
N ASP A 55 -11.79 -4.13 7.87
CA ASP A 55 -10.98 -3.35 6.93
C ASP A 55 -11.36 -3.66 5.48
N SER A 56 -11.68 -4.91 5.19
CA SER A 56 -12.17 -5.32 3.87
C SER A 56 -13.50 -4.65 3.50
N VAL A 57 -14.43 -4.56 4.46
CA VAL A 57 -15.71 -3.86 4.27
C VAL A 57 -15.46 -2.36 4.10
N ALA A 58 -14.61 -1.75 4.94
CA ALA A 58 -14.28 -0.32 4.85
C ALA A 58 -13.67 0.02 3.48
N ALA A 59 -12.75 -0.81 2.98
CA ALA A 59 -12.14 -0.65 1.64
C ALA A 59 -13.20 -0.76 0.52
N THR A 60 -14.16 -1.68 0.64
CA THR A 60 -15.26 -1.84 -0.32
C THR A 60 -16.17 -0.61 -0.32
N MET A 61 -16.55 -0.13 0.86
CA MET A 61 -17.38 1.08 1.00
C MET A 61 -16.67 2.32 0.46
N LEU A 62 -15.36 2.46 0.74
CA LEU A 62 -14.55 3.55 0.16
C LEU A 62 -14.56 3.49 -1.36
N LYS A 63 -14.40 2.30 -1.95
CA LYS A 63 -14.43 2.12 -3.40
C LYS A 63 -15.79 2.52 -4.00
N GLU A 64 -16.88 2.12 -3.39
CA GLU A 64 -18.25 2.51 -3.83
C GLU A 64 -18.47 4.02 -3.75
N GLN A 65 -18.08 4.65 -2.64
CA GLN A 65 -18.16 6.10 -2.49
C GLN A 65 -17.29 6.84 -3.51
N LEU A 66 -16.08 6.34 -3.75
CA LEU A 66 -15.18 6.89 -4.77
C LEU A 66 -15.80 6.82 -6.17
N MET A 67 -16.41 5.68 -6.54
CA MET A 67 -17.10 5.53 -7.81
C MET A 67 -18.23 6.56 -7.94
N GLY A 68 -19.09 6.70 -6.92
CA GLY A 68 -20.19 7.67 -6.91
C GLY A 68 -19.73 9.14 -6.99
N VAL A 69 -18.51 9.44 -6.52
CA VAL A 69 -17.92 10.79 -6.68
C VAL A 69 -17.33 10.97 -8.08
N LEU A 70 -16.69 9.94 -8.65
CA LEU A 70 -16.15 9.97 -10.01
C LEU A 70 -17.24 10.14 -11.07
N ASP A 71 -18.40 9.53 -10.91
CA ASP A 71 -19.58 9.65 -11.80
C ASP A 71 -20.08 11.11 -11.92
N THR A 72 -19.71 11.98 -10.98
CA THR A 72 -20.03 13.43 -11.06
C THR A 72 -19.11 14.22 -11.98
N LEU A 73 -18.07 13.61 -12.49
CA LEU A 73 -17.14 14.21 -13.45
C LEU A 73 -17.62 13.99 -14.90
N THR A 74 -16.98 14.67 -15.85
CA THR A 74 -17.25 14.34 -17.25
C THR A 74 -16.67 12.96 -17.58
N PRO A 75 -17.28 12.20 -18.53
CA PRO A 75 -16.80 10.85 -18.86
C PRO A 75 -15.32 10.78 -19.23
N ARG A 76 -14.79 11.86 -19.81
CA ARG A 76 -13.39 11.96 -20.18
C ARG A 76 -12.47 12.18 -18.97
N GLU A 77 -12.87 13.04 -18.03
CA GLU A 77 -12.13 13.29 -16.79
C GLU A 77 -12.12 12.04 -15.89
N GLU A 78 -13.26 11.38 -15.76
CA GLU A 78 -13.43 10.14 -15.03
C GLU A 78 -12.52 9.04 -15.57
N LYS A 79 -12.60 8.74 -16.89
CA LYS A 79 -11.81 7.68 -17.51
C LYS A 79 -10.29 7.95 -17.40
N VAL A 80 -9.85 9.21 -17.50
CA VAL A 80 -8.45 9.59 -17.28
C VAL A 80 -8.01 9.27 -15.86
N LEU A 81 -8.81 9.59 -14.83
CA LEU A 81 -8.47 9.27 -13.44
C LEU A 81 -8.49 7.76 -13.18
N ARG A 82 -9.48 7.02 -13.68
CA ARG A 82 -9.56 5.55 -13.52
C ARG A 82 -8.31 4.86 -14.05
N LEU A 83 -7.86 5.21 -15.25
CA LEU A 83 -6.65 4.66 -15.85
C LEU A 83 -5.37 5.12 -15.15
N ARG A 84 -5.31 6.39 -14.79
CA ARG A 84 -4.12 6.98 -14.16
C ARG A 84 -3.81 6.35 -12.80
N TYR A 85 -4.85 6.14 -11.98
CA TYR A 85 -4.73 5.58 -10.63
C TYR A 85 -5.01 4.08 -10.56
N GLY A 86 -5.36 3.43 -11.68
CA GLY A 86 -5.63 1.99 -11.72
C GLY A 86 -6.83 1.58 -10.86
N ILE A 87 -7.90 2.39 -10.84
CA ILE A 87 -9.05 2.17 -9.95
C ILE A 87 -9.80 0.88 -10.31
N ASP A 88 -9.82 0.51 -11.59
CA ASP A 88 -10.54 -0.66 -12.08
C ASP A 88 -9.67 -1.93 -12.06
N ASP A 89 -8.40 -1.82 -12.49
CA ASP A 89 -7.48 -2.96 -12.69
C ASP A 89 -6.33 -3.05 -11.68
N GLY A 90 -6.25 -2.10 -10.73
CA GLY A 90 -5.18 -2.01 -9.74
C GLY A 90 -3.82 -1.60 -10.33
N LYS A 91 -3.74 -1.24 -11.62
CA LYS A 91 -2.49 -0.92 -12.33
C LYS A 91 -2.45 0.57 -12.68
N PRO A 92 -1.77 1.41 -11.90
CA PRO A 92 -1.62 2.82 -12.25
C PRO A 92 -0.80 2.98 -13.53
N ARG A 93 -1.26 3.86 -14.43
CA ARG A 93 -0.61 4.14 -15.72
C ARG A 93 0.07 5.50 -15.71
N THR A 94 1.12 5.64 -16.51
CA THR A 94 1.83 6.91 -16.69
C THR A 94 1.00 7.89 -17.54
N LEU A 95 1.31 9.19 -17.44
CA LEU A 95 0.64 10.21 -18.29
C LEU A 95 0.83 9.97 -19.78
N GLU A 96 1.95 9.34 -20.17
CA GLU A 96 2.25 9.02 -21.56
C GLU A 96 1.41 7.86 -22.07
N GLU A 97 1.25 6.80 -21.28
CA GLU A 97 0.41 5.64 -21.60
C GLU A 97 -1.05 6.05 -21.75
N VAL A 98 -1.57 6.84 -20.78
CA VAL A 98 -2.93 7.39 -20.88
C VAL A 98 -3.05 8.31 -22.09
N GLY A 99 -2.03 9.13 -22.37
CA GLY A 99 -2.01 10.00 -23.55
C GLY A 99 -2.11 9.22 -24.86
N LYS A 100 -1.41 8.10 -24.99
CA LYS A 100 -1.50 7.20 -26.13
C LYS A 100 -2.91 6.62 -26.32
N GLU A 101 -3.55 6.20 -25.22
CA GLU A 101 -4.91 5.63 -25.26
C GLU A 101 -5.96 6.64 -25.73
N PHE A 102 -5.81 7.92 -25.34
CA PHE A 102 -6.71 8.99 -25.77
C PHE A 102 -6.28 9.76 -27.02
N ASN A 103 -5.17 9.37 -27.67
CA ASN A 103 -4.56 10.07 -28.81
C ASN A 103 -4.32 11.56 -28.52
N VAL A 104 -3.78 11.89 -27.35
CA VAL A 104 -3.44 13.25 -26.94
C VAL A 104 -2.05 13.31 -26.28
N THR A 105 -1.49 14.50 -26.18
CA THR A 105 -0.18 14.71 -25.58
C THR A 105 -0.22 14.49 -24.06
N ARG A 106 0.93 14.10 -23.48
CA ARG A 106 1.15 13.97 -22.03
C ARG A 106 0.67 15.22 -21.28
N GLU A 107 0.99 16.41 -21.79
CA GLU A 107 0.62 17.67 -21.16
C GLU A 107 -0.91 17.88 -21.15
N ARG A 108 -1.60 17.43 -22.19
CA ARG A 108 -3.06 17.48 -22.23
C ARG A 108 -3.72 16.59 -21.18
N ILE A 109 -3.17 15.38 -20.96
CA ILE A 109 -3.63 14.51 -19.88
C ILE A 109 -3.39 15.15 -18.53
N ARG A 110 -2.20 15.76 -18.29
CA ARG A 110 -1.87 16.46 -17.05
C ARG A 110 -2.88 17.59 -16.75
N GLN A 111 -3.29 18.34 -17.78
CA GLN A 111 -4.30 19.40 -17.64
C GLN A 111 -5.67 18.84 -17.28
N ILE A 112 -6.09 17.72 -17.91
CA ILE A 112 -7.37 17.06 -17.61
C ILE A 112 -7.35 16.51 -16.17
N GLU A 113 -6.29 15.81 -15.76
CA GLU A 113 -6.08 15.31 -14.40
C GLU A 113 -6.16 16.46 -13.37
N ALA A 114 -5.40 17.53 -13.55
CA ALA A 114 -5.40 18.67 -12.64
C ALA A 114 -6.79 19.33 -12.53
N LYS A 115 -7.53 19.42 -13.63
CA LYS A 115 -8.89 19.97 -13.65
C LYS A 115 -9.87 19.03 -12.92
N ALA A 116 -9.76 17.74 -13.15
CA ALA A 116 -10.61 16.74 -12.49
C ALA A 116 -10.35 16.72 -10.97
N LEU A 117 -9.09 16.68 -10.53
CA LEU A 117 -8.73 16.74 -9.12
C LEU A 117 -9.20 18.04 -8.43
N ARG A 118 -9.13 19.18 -9.13
CA ARG A 118 -9.68 20.45 -8.60
C ARG A 118 -11.19 20.37 -8.40
N LYS A 119 -11.92 19.73 -9.31
CA LYS A 119 -13.36 19.51 -9.16
C LYS A 119 -13.69 18.58 -7.98
N LEU A 120 -12.86 17.54 -7.75
CA LEU A 120 -13.03 16.60 -6.64
C LEU A 120 -12.76 17.25 -5.27
N ARG A 121 -11.86 18.23 -5.20
CA ARG A 121 -11.56 18.98 -3.98
C ARG A 121 -12.73 19.88 -3.52
N HIS A 122 -13.73 20.10 -4.35
CA HIS A 122 -14.87 20.92 -3.97
C HIS A 122 -15.60 20.28 -2.77
N PRO A 123 -16.00 21.08 -1.75
CA PRO A 123 -16.59 20.58 -0.49
C PRO A 123 -17.78 19.64 -0.67
N SER A 124 -18.61 19.87 -1.70
CA SER A 124 -19.77 19.01 -2.00
C SER A 124 -19.41 17.57 -2.40
N ARG A 125 -18.16 17.33 -2.84
CA ARG A 125 -17.65 16.02 -3.24
C ARG A 125 -16.67 15.45 -2.22
N SER A 126 -15.72 16.27 -1.74
CA SER A 126 -14.73 15.86 -0.76
C SER A 126 -15.34 15.43 0.58
N LYS A 127 -16.48 16.01 0.98
CA LYS A 127 -17.18 15.64 2.22
C LYS A 127 -17.57 14.16 2.25
N LYS A 128 -17.93 13.57 1.11
CA LYS A 128 -18.32 12.15 1.02
C LYS A 128 -17.16 11.18 1.26
N LEU A 129 -15.92 11.64 1.05
CA LEU A 129 -14.70 10.83 1.22
C LEU A 129 -13.97 11.14 2.53
N LYS A 130 -14.40 12.18 3.26
CA LYS A 130 -13.72 12.64 4.46
C LYS A 130 -13.75 11.61 5.59
N ASP A 131 -14.85 10.89 5.71
CA ASP A 131 -15.06 9.88 6.77
C ASP A 131 -14.16 8.64 6.62
N PHE A 132 -13.38 8.55 5.52
CA PHE A 132 -12.42 7.48 5.24
C PHE A 132 -10.96 7.95 5.29
N LEU A 133 -10.69 9.19 5.71
CA LEU A 133 -9.36 9.80 5.72
C LEU A 133 -8.74 9.90 7.13
N ASP A 134 -9.49 9.49 8.16
CA ASP A 134 -9.05 9.49 9.57
C ASP A 134 -8.40 8.16 9.96
#